data_093ebad2d1394eb7912edae2260b148b
#
_entry.id   093ebad2d1394eb7912edae2260b148b
#
_cell.length_a   1.000
_cell.length_b   1.000
_cell.length_c   1.000
_cell.angle_alpha   90.00
_cell.angle_beta   90.00
_cell.angle_gamma   90.00
#
_symmetry.space_group_name_H-M   'P 1'
#
loop_
_entity.id
_entity.type
_entity.pdbx_description
1 polymer ?
#
loop_
_entity_poly.entity_id
_entity_poly.type
_entity_poly.pdbx_seq_one_letter_code
_entity_poly.pdbx_strand_id
1 'polypeptide(L)'
;MRGGQLRGNRYEIRNATMVDLIRTAYNVQPERISGGPTWLEWNRFDIAALAPEKTPPDRLREMLKTLLAERFKLVVREDMVPTTAMALKVKGTHKLKESSSPGGGCNTQGAPGPNGVGEITATCNMTMAQFVVQLPQNQSAYFPNGQKLIDETGLSGSWDFQLKFTPRPLLGQAGSSGITLQAALEKVGLFMEPKEIKVPAIVVDTATANFTPNAPDLAKRMPPLPDPQFEVAVLKLSPPGANQNRAQVRPTGQVDISAAPLNRIIGLAWNLTDGGARVGEDAYLVGPRWLETARIDVTARAFADTNPANLAPTDEDFVRLMLRSLLIEQFQITWHMEDRPMPGFAIVADSPKMTKSEPTKRTRCYEGLPAGSPAGAKPPQFPRLFTCENVTMQQFGQLLPQIASNYTRVNALDKTGLQGGFDFTLNWSPIGQVQGPRPEAGATNTGAALDPTGALSLQDAVRRQLGIRLEDTKLPVPVLVIDSIREKPLDN
;
A
#
# COMPACT_ATOMS: atom_id res chain seq x y z
N MET A 1 -3.07 5.66 -1.11
CA MET A 1 -3.07 7.06 -0.66
C MET A 1 -4.47 7.60 -0.83
N ARG A 2 -5.07 8.15 0.22
CA ARG A 2 -6.45 8.64 0.22
C ARG A 2 -6.43 10.16 0.01
N GLY A 3 -7.05 10.64 -1.05
CA GLY A 3 -7.19 12.07 -1.36
C GLY A 3 -8.66 12.49 -1.40
N GLY A 4 -8.93 13.80 -1.31
CA GLY A 4 -10.28 14.31 -1.38
C GLY A 4 -10.78 14.46 -2.81
N GLN A 5 -12.09 14.29 -2.99
CA GLN A 5 -12.78 14.49 -4.26
C GLN A 5 -13.91 15.51 -4.10
N LEU A 6 -14.02 16.44 -5.04
CA LEU A 6 -15.11 17.40 -5.11
C LEU A 6 -16.11 16.94 -6.19
N ARG A 7 -17.37 16.75 -5.80
CA ARG A 7 -18.49 16.42 -6.71
C ARG A 7 -19.55 17.49 -6.57
N GLY A 8 -19.71 18.31 -7.60
CA GLY A 8 -20.55 19.50 -7.49
C GLY A 8 -20.06 20.40 -6.35
N ASN A 9 -20.86 20.53 -5.31
CA ASN A 9 -20.54 21.30 -4.10
C ASN A 9 -20.15 20.45 -2.90
N ARG A 10 -19.93 19.12 -3.09
CA ARG A 10 -19.63 18.20 -1.98
C ARG A 10 -18.21 17.65 -2.10
N TYR A 11 -17.41 17.91 -1.07
CA TYR A 11 -16.05 17.39 -0.92
C TYR A 11 -16.05 16.18 0.01
N GLU A 12 -15.48 15.05 -0.44
CA GLU A 12 -15.44 13.80 0.30
C GLU A 12 -14.03 13.22 0.37
N ILE A 13 -13.65 12.72 1.55
CA ILE A 13 -12.48 11.86 1.75
C ILE A 13 -12.97 10.65 2.55
N ARG A 14 -12.75 9.43 2.07
CA ARG A 14 -13.26 8.22 2.71
C ARG A 14 -12.12 7.37 3.26
N ASN A 15 -12.39 6.72 4.41
CA ASN A 15 -11.49 5.73 5.03
C ASN A 15 -10.05 6.26 5.20
N ALA A 16 -9.90 7.55 5.50
CA ALA A 16 -8.62 8.25 5.64
C ALA A 16 -8.12 8.20 7.08
N THR A 17 -6.82 8.02 7.28
CA THR A 17 -6.19 8.24 8.57
C THR A 17 -6.05 9.75 8.85
N MET A 18 -5.81 10.14 10.09
CA MET A 18 -5.53 11.55 10.38
C MET A 18 -4.27 12.03 9.65
N VAL A 19 -3.27 11.16 9.46
CA VAL A 19 -2.08 11.48 8.66
C VAL A 19 -2.46 11.74 7.19
N ASP A 20 -3.37 10.96 6.58
CA ASP A 20 -3.87 11.24 5.23
C ASP A 20 -4.59 12.60 5.16
N LEU A 21 -5.38 12.94 6.19
CA LEU A 21 -6.09 14.22 6.26
C LEU A 21 -5.13 15.40 6.39
N ILE A 22 -4.14 15.32 7.29
CA ILE A 22 -3.12 16.36 7.48
C ILE A 22 -2.29 16.50 6.20
N ARG A 23 -1.85 15.40 5.60
CA ARG A 23 -1.11 15.42 4.33
C ARG A 23 -1.88 16.15 3.23
N THR A 24 -3.17 15.88 3.11
CA THR A 24 -4.05 16.51 2.13
C THR A 24 -4.23 18.01 2.41
N ALA A 25 -4.48 18.37 3.68
CA ALA A 25 -4.70 19.76 4.09
C ALA A 25 -3.44 20.63 3.96
N TYR A 26 -2.28 20.10 4.33
CA TYR A 26 -1.01 20.84 4.35
C TYR A 26 -0.13 20.61 3.12
N ASN A 27 -0.58 19.75 2.20
CA ASN A 27 0.16 19.40 0.97
C ASN A 27 1.61 18.94 1.25
N VAL A 28 1.77 18.07 2.24
CA VAL A 28 3.08 17.52 2.65
C VAL A 28 3.12 16.01 2.46
N GLN A 29 4.31 15.43 2.41
CA GLN A 29 4.44 13.98 2.40
C GLN A 29 4.21 13.41 3.82
N PRO A 30 3.70 12.18 3.98
CA PRO A 30 3.43 11.56 5.28
C PRO A 30 4.66 11.55 6.21
N GLU A 31 5.85 11.36 5.65
CA GLU A 31 7.14 11.33 6.36
C GLU A 31 7.51 12.68 6.98
N ARG A 32 6.83 13.75 6.56
CA ARG A 32 6.98 15.10 7.11
C ARG A 32 5.92 15.45 8.16
N ILE A 33 5.20 14.47 8.65
CA ILE A 33 4.22 14.63 9.73
C ILE A 33 4.76 13.90 10.96
N SER A 34 5.08 14.64 12.01
CA SER A 34 5.64 14.09 13.25
C SER A 34 4.80 14.47 14.48
N GLY A 35 5.12 13.90 15.64
CA GLY A 35 4.41 14.17 16.89
C GLY A 35 2.98 13.64 16.91
N GLY A 36 2.20 14.11 17.86
CA GLY A 36 0.79 13.80 18.04
C GLY A 36 0.48 12.45 18.68
N PRO A 37 -0.82 12.16 18.90
CA PRO A 37 -1.26 10.93 19.54
C PRO A 37 -0.97 9.67 18.72
N THR A 38 -1.00 8.53 19.40
CA THR A 38 -0.63 7.21 18.84
C THR A 38 -1.56 6.77 17.69
N TRP A 39 -2.81 7.15 17.71
CA TRP A 39 -3.85 6.72 16.78
C TRP A 39 -3.81 7.37 15.39
N LEU A 40 -2.98 8.38 15.17
CA LEU A 40 -3.00 9.20 13.94
C LEU A 40 -2.88 8.41 12.63
N GLU A 41 -2.11 7.31 12.63
CA GLU A 41 -1.93 6.45 11.45
C GLU A 41 -2.83 5.22 11.46
N TRP A 42 -3.66 5.06 12.51
CA TRP A 42 -4.48 3.87 12.68
C TRP A 42 -5.98 4.14 12.51
N ASN A 43 -6.52 5.10 13.28
CA ASN A 43 -7.94 5.43 13.21
C ASN A 43 -8.31 6.01 11.85
N ARG A 44 -9.46 5.59 11.32
CA ARG A 44 -9.94 6.00 10.00
C ARG A 44 -11.22 6.77 10.11
N PHE A 45 -11.37 7.75 9.22
CA PHE A 45 -12.45 8.72 9.22
C PHE A 45 -13.00 8.90 7.82
N ASP A 46 -14.30 9.13 7.74
CA ASP A 46 -14.97 9.61 6.54
C ASP A 46 -15.30 11.09 6.74
N ILE A 47 -14.82 11.93 5.84
CA ILE A 47 -15.09 13.36 5.81
C ILE A 47 -16.04 13.64 4.65
N ALA A 48 -17.13 14.32 4.95
CA ALA A 48 -18.02 14.90 3.95
C ALA A 48 -18.29 16.36 4.31
N ALA A 49 -18.04 17.26 3.40
CA ALA A 49 -18.19 18.71 3.62
C ALA A 49 -18.78 19.40 2.38
N LEU A 50 -19.50 20.49 2.58
CA LEU A 50 -19.98 21.34 1.50
C LEU A 50 -18.93 22.41 1.21
N ALA A 51 -18.62 22.58 -0.05
CA ALA A 51 -17.81 23.66 -0.59
C ALA A 51 -18.53 24.28 -1.80
N PRO A 52 -18.37 25.58 -2.08
CA PRO A 52 -18.88 26.17 -3.32
C PRO A 52 -18.39 25.39 -4.54
N GLU A 53 -19.24 25.31 -5.56
CA GLU A 53 -18.84 24.69 -6.82
C GLU A 53 -17.60 25.36 -7.40
N LYS A 54 -16.72 24.55 -8.01
CA LYS A 54 -15.46 25.02 -8.61
C LYS A 54 -14.50 25.69 -7.63
N THR A 55 -14.62 25.40 -6.30
CA THR A 55 -13.64 25.89 -5.33
C THR A 55 -12.22 25.43 -5.70
N PRO A 56 -11.25 26.36 -5.79
CA PRO A 56 -9.88 26.01 -6.14
C PRO A 56 -9.24 25.04 -5.12
N PRO A 57 -8.32 24.17 -5.54
CA PRO A 57 -7.66 23.20 -4.67
C PRO A 57 -7.02 23.80 -3.40
N ASP A 58 -6.36 24.94 -3.53
CA ASP A 58 -5.73 25.63 -2.40
C ASP A 58 -6.78 26.06 -1.35
N ARG A 59 -7.91 26.56 -1.83
CA ARG A 59 -9.00 26.95 -0.94
C ARG A 59 -9.64 25.77 -0.25
N LEU A 60 -9.81 24.64 -0.95
CA LEU A 60 -10.26 23.38 -0.33
C LEU A 60 -9.30 22.90 0.76
N ARG A 61 -7.99 23.05 0.56
CA ARG A 61 -7.01 22.72 1.60
C ARG A 61 -7.16 23.61 2.85
N GLU A 62 -7.34 24.90 2.68
CA GLU A 62 -7.58 25.80 3.83
C GLU A 62 -8.89 25.47 4.56
N MET A 63 -9.95 25.17 3.83
CA MET A 63 -11.22 24.73 4.43
C MET A 63 -11.05 23.42 5.20
N LEU A 64 -10.25 22.47 4.67
CA LEU A 64 -9.95 21.22 5.36
C LEU A 64 -9.13 21.47 6.63
N LYS A 65 -8.13 22.35 6.63
CA LYS A 65 -7.39 22.75 7.85
C LYS A 65 -8.33 23.25 8.93
N THR A 66 -9.24 24.16 8.58
CA THR A 66 -10.26 24.70 9.52
C THR A 66 -11.13 23.58 10.07
N LEU A 67 -11.64 22.68 9.21
CA LEU A 67 -12.45 21.55 9.63
C LEU A 67 -11.70 20.65 10.63
N LEU A 68 -10.44 20.33 10.36
CA LEU A 68 -9.62 19.49 11.24
C LEU A 68 -9.39 20.16 12.60
N ALA A 69 -9.11 21.47 12.62
CA ALA A 69 -8.94 22.23 13.85
C ALA A 69 -10.24 22.26 14.68
N GLU A 70 -11.39 22.51 14.05
CA GLU A 70 -12.67 22.60 14.73
C GLU A 70 -13.19 21.26 15.24
N ARG A 71 -13.10 20.21 14.39
CA ARG A 71 -13.74 18.91 14.67
C ARG A 71 -12.86 17.97 15.47
N PHE A 72 -11.57 17.93 15.21
CA PHE A 72 -10.60 17.04 15.85
C PHE A 72 -9.71 17.77 16.85
N LYS A 73 -9.93 19.09 17.06
CA LYS A 73 -9.07 19.93 17.91
C LYS A 73 -7.61 19.80 17.52
N LEU A 74 -7.37 19.66 16.20
CA LEU A 74 -6.04 19.53 15.66
C LEU A 74 -5.28 20.85 15.85
N VAL A 75 -4.15 20.76 16.55
CA VAL A 75 -3.18 21.84 16.68
C VAL A 75 -1.87 21.35 16.09
N VAL A 76 -1.36 22.09 15.14
CA VAL A 76 -0.08 21.80 14.48
C VAL A 76 0.79 23.03 14.41
N ARG A 77 2.10 22.82 14.33
CA ARG A 77 3.09 23.86 14.02
C ARG A 77 4.05 23.37 12.93
N GLU A 78 4.63 24.31 12.21
CA GLU A 78 5.76 24.01 11.33
C GLU A 78 7.05 24.03 12.14
N ASP A 79 7.89 23.03 11.96
CA ASP A 79 9.18 22.94 12.66
C ASP A 79 10.21 22.19 11.81
N MET A 80 11.47 22.38 12.16
CA MET A 80 12.58 21.66 11.55
C MET A 80 12.90 20.41 12.37
N VAL A 81 12.42 19.24 11.90
CA VAL A 81 12.64 17.97 12.61
C VAL A 81 13.85 17.21 12.08
N PRO A 82 14.63 16.59 12.97
CA PRO A 82 15.72 15.73 12.57
C PRO A 82 15.18 14.49 11.84
N THR A 83 15.82 14.14 10.73
CA THR A 83 15.53 12.92 9.98
C THR A 83 16.80 12.33 9.42
N THR A 84 16.83 11.01 9.21
CA THR A 84 17.98 10.34 8.63
C THR A 84 17.89 10.35 7.11
N ALA A 85 18.78 11.12 6.46
CA ALA A 85 19.04 11.05 5.04
C ALA A 85 20.24 10.13 4.77
N MET A 86 20.48 9.82 3.50
CA MET A 86 21.74 9.25 3.03
C MET A 86 22.57 10.36 2.41
N ALA A 87 23.86 10.47 2.76
CA ALA A 87 24.82 11.33 2.08
C ALA A 87 25.58 10.51 1.04
N LEU A 88 25.57 10.96 -0.21
CA LEU A 88 26.39 10.40 -1.28
C LEU A 88 27.75 11.08 -1.26
N LYS A 89 28.81 10.31 -1.15
CA LYS A 89 30.20 10.79 -1.04
C LYS A 89 31.12 10.06 -2.00
N VAL A 90 32.28 10.64 -2.26
CA VAL A 90 33.38 9.98 -2.97
C VAL A 90 34.24 9.22 -1.98
N LYS A 91 34.58 7.96 -2.31
CA LYS A 91 35.48 7.11 -1.53
C LYS A 91 36.79 6.90 -2.32
N GLY A 92 37.81 7.64 -1.97
CA GLY A 92 39.09 7.57 -2.67
C GLY A 92 39.01 8.13 -4.10
N THR A 93 39.55 7.40 -5.09
CA THR A 93 39.53 7.84 -6.48
C THR A 93 38.25 7.29 -7.15
N HIS A 94 37.38 8.18 -7.67
CA HIS A 94 36.22 7.78 -8.42
C HIS A 94 36.59 7.36 -9.86
N LYS A 95 35.69 6.55 -10.47
CA LYS A 95 35.82 6.04 -11.85
C LYS A 95 34.82 6.70 -12.81
N LEU A 96 34.21 7.80 -12.39
CA LEU A 96 33.29 8.56 -13.21
C LEU A 96 34.10 9.28 -14.31
N LYS A 97 33.51 9.40 -15.50
CA LYS A 97 34.09 10.18 -16.61
C LYS A 97 33.37 11.51 -16.71
N GLU A 98 34.09 12.59 -16.82
CA GLU A 98 33.51 13.89 -17.10
C GLU A 98 32.83 13.87 -18.46
N SER A 99 31.57 14.34 -18.51
CA SER A 99 30.79 14.32 -19.74
C SER A 99 30.98 15.61 -20.54
N SER A 100 31.25 15.47 -21.81
CA SER A 100 31.34 16.59 -22.75
C SER A 100 29.96 17.12 -23.20
N SER A 101 28.90 16.33 -22.98
CA SER A 101 27.53 16.68 -23.38
C SER A 101 26.60 16.43 -22.17
N PRO A 102 26.13 17.49 -21.48
CA PRO A 102 25.23 17.31 -20.36
C PRO A 102 23.94 16.59 -20.79
N GLY A 103 23.76 15.38 -20.28
CA GLY A 103 22.49 14.64 -20.41
C GLY A 103 21.61 14.89 -19.19
N GLY A 104 20.39 14.42 -19.22
CA GLY A 104 19.40 14.67 -18.18
C GLY A 104 18.97 13.44 -17.37
N GLY A 105 19.70 12.29 -17.42
CA GLY A 105 19.16 11.14 -16.71
C GLY A 105 19.96 9.84 -16.79
N CYS A 106 19.33 8.78 -16.29
CA CYS A 106 19.79 7.41 -16.40
C CYS A 106 18.87 6.62 -17.29
N ASN A 107 19.45 5.89 -18.25
CA ASN A 107 18.74 4.83 -18.98
C ASN A 107 18.93 3.52 -18.21
N THR A 108 17.81 2.86 -17.88
CA THR A 108 17.83 1.61 -17.12
C THR A 108 17.41 0.43 -18.01
N GLN A 109 18.19 -0.64 -17.98
CA GLN A 109 17.89 -1.87 -18.67
C GLN A 109 17.92 -3.03 -17.68
N GLY A 110 16.89 -3.87 -17.73
CA GLY A 110 16.83 -5.12 -16.98
C GLY A 110 17.40 -6.27 -17.80
N ALA A 111 18.21 -7.12 -17.18
CA ALA A 111 18.73 -8.34 -17.80
C ALA A 111 18.74 -9.48 -16.75
N PRO A 112 18.68 -10.77 -17.19
CA PRO A 112 18.96 -11.88 -16.30
C PRO A 112 20.40 -11.78 -15.77
N GLY A 113 20.54 -11.76 -14.45
CA GLY A 113 21.83 -11.85 -13.78
C GLY A 113 22.29 -13.31 -13.56
N PRO A 114 23.36 -13.52 -12.82
CA PRO A 114 23.76 -14.85 -12.38
C PRO A 114 22.58 -15.56 -11.69
N ASN A 115 22.42 -16.86 -11.92
CA ASN A 115 21.31 -17.68 -11.41
C ASN A 115 19.90 -17.26 -11.90
N GLY A 116 19.79 -16.51 -13.00
CA GLY A 116 18.50 -16.12 -13.58
C GLY A 116 17.76 -15.01 -12.82
N VAL A 117 18.34 -14.47 -11.75
CA VAL A 117 17.74 -13.35 -10.99
C VAL A 117 17.99 -12.05 -11.75
N GLY A 118 16.91 -11.24 -11.91
CA GLY A 118 17.00 -9.99 -12.65
C GLY A 118 18.00 -8.99 -12.05
N GLU A 119 18.81 -8.38 -12.89
CA GLU A 119 19.71 -7.28 -12.57
C GLU A 119 19.33 -6.02 -13.35
N ILE A 120 19.60 -4.87 -12.79
CA ILE A 120 19.44 -3.56 -13.44
C ILE A 120 20.81 -3.02 -13.80
N THR A 121 20.97 -2.60 -15.04
CA THR A 121 22.08 -1.77 -15.50
C THR A 121 21.56 -0.39 -15.77
N ALA A 122 22.02 0.61 -15.01
CA ALA A 122 21.71 2.02 -15.17
C ALA A 122 22.91 2.74 -15.77
N THR A 123 22.77 3.24 -17.00
CA THR A 123 23.77 4.08 -17.69
C THR A 123 23.33 5.52 -17.55
N CYS A 124 24.11 6.30 -16.84
CA CYS A 124 23.77 7.67 -16.43
C CYS A 124 24.68 8.69 -17.08
N ASN A 125 24.10 9.82 -17.50
CA ASN A 125 24.78 11.04 -17.91
C ASN A 125 24.06 12.22 -17.24
N MET A 126 24.60 12.73 -16.13
CA MET A 126 23.92 13.74 -15.32
C MET A 126 24.83 14.34 -14.26
N THR A 127 24.39 15.45 -13.65
CA THR A 127 25.05 16.01 -12.47
C THR A 127 24.75 15.17 -11.22
N MET A 128 25.62 15.25 -10.20
CA MET A 128 25.37 14.58 -8.92
C MET A 128 24.12 15.16 -8.23
N ALA A 129 23.85 16.44 -8.36
CA ALA A 129 22.62 17.07 -7.87
C ALA A 129 21.34 16.46 -8.48
N GLN A 130 21.34 16.14 -9.78
CA GLN A 130 20.24 15.43 -10.44
C GLN A 130 20.17 13.96 -10.00
N PHE A 131 21.32 13.32 -9.87
CA PHE A 131 21.39 11.90 -9.48
C PHE A 131 20.80 11.66 -8.09
N VAL A 132 21.11 12.49 -7.09
CA VAL A 132 20.58 12.33 -5.73
C VAL A 132 19.06 12.57 -5.64
N VAL A 133 18.45 13.25 -6.61
CA VAL A 133 17.01 13.42 -6.70
C VAL A 133 16.36 12.21 -7.39
N GLN A 134 16.91 11.76 -8.51
CA GLN A 134 16.31 10.72 -9.35
C GLN A 134 16.51 9.31 -8.78
N LEU A 135 17.64 9.02 -8.16
CA LEU A 135 17.94 7.67 -7.65
C LEU A 135 16.92 7.18 -6.62
N PRO A 136 16.55 7.94 -5.58
CA PRO A 136 15.52 7.51 -4.63
C PRO A 136 14.13 7.34 -5.26
N GLN A 137 13.78 8.15 -6.26
CA GLN A 137 12.50 8.06 -6.96
C GLN A 137 12.41 6.77 -7.79
N ASN A 138 13.49 6.44 -8.53
CA ASN A 138 13.53 5.28 -9.41
C ASN A 138 13.80 3.97 -8.66
N GLN A 139 14.41 4.05 -7.47
CA GLN A 139 14.84 2.91 -6.65
C GLN A 139 14.30 3.01 -5.22
N SER A 140 13.02 3.35 -5.08
CA SER A 140 12.36 3.61 -3.79
C SER A 140 12.50 2.46 -2.78
N ALA A 141 12.63 1.21 -3.24
CA ALA A 141 12.88 0.06 -2.38
C ALA A 141 14.21 0.14 -1.61
N TYR A 142 15.21 0.87 -2.13
CA TYR A 142 16.47 1.14 -1.44
C TYR A 142 16.42 2.36 -0.52
N PHE A 143 15.39 3.20 -0.65
CA PHE A 143 15.19 4.43 0.11
C PHE A 143 13.81 4.41 0.81
N PRO A 144 13.65 3.56 1.84
CA PRO A 144 12.37 3.38 2.52
C PRO A 144 11.88 4.69 3.15
N ASN A 145 10.57 4.84 3.27
CA ASN A 145 9.91 5.99 3.89
C ASN A 145 10.30 7.34 3.28
N GLY A 146 10.52 7.39 1.94
CA GLY A 146 10.91 8.63 1.27
C GLY A 146 12.27 9.18 1.71
N GLN A 147 13.16 8.30 2.19
CA GLN A 147 14.51 8.67 2.62
C GLN A 147 15.24 9.46 1.54
N LYS A 148 15.72 10.64 1.89
CA LYS A 148 16.44 11.52 0.98
C LYS A 148 17.87 11.04 0.77
N LEU A 149 18.37 11.26 -0.45
CA LEU A 149 19.78 11.22 -0.78
C LEU A 149 20.25 12.67 -0.96
N ILE A 150 21.38 13.04 -0.37
CA ILE A 150 21.99 14.37 -0.47
C ILE A 150 23.36 14.26 -1.11
N ASP A 151 23.70 15.23 -1.93
CA ASP A 151 25.00 15.30 -2.59
C ASP A 151 26.06 15.91 -1.65
N GLU A 152 27.05 15.12 -1.30
CA GLU A 152 28.26 15.51 -0.60
C GLU A 152 29.51 15.00 -1.34
N THR A 153 29.37 14.75 -2.66
CA THR A 153 30.50 14.29 -3.48
C THR A 153 31.54 15.35 -3.74
N GLY A 154 31.14 16.63 -3.73
CA GLY A 154 31.98 17.74 -4.16
C GLY A 154 32.23 17.77 -5.68
N LEU A 155 31.56 16.90 -6.46
CA LEU A 155 31.76 16.82 -7.91
C LEU A 155 30.84 17.82 -8.63
N SER A 156 31.42 18.74 -9.35
CA SER A 156 30.73 19.69 -10.23
C SER A 156 30.65 19.17 -11.66
N GLY A 157 29.70 19.71 -12.46
CA GLY A 157 29.52 19.31 -13.86
C GLY A 157 28.70 18.02 -14.03
N SER A 158 28.70 17.49 -15.25
CA SER A 158 27.99 16.25 -15.62
C SER A 158 28.95 15.08 -15.75
N TRP A 159 28.49 13.91 -15.38
CA TRP A 159 29.31 12.70 -15.28
C TRP A 159 28.67 11.54 -16.01
N ASP A 160 29.49 10.78 -16.74
CA ASP A 160 29.13 9.52 -17.36
C ASP A 160 29.56 8.35 -16.47
N PHE A 161 28.62 7.50 -16.10
CA PHE A 161 28.89 6.32 -15.29
C PHE A 161 27.82 5.23 -15.47
N GLN A 162 28.16 4.01 -15.07
CA GLN A 162 27.26 2.89 -15.12
C GLN A 162 27.21 2.19 -13.76
N LEU A 163 25.99 1.90 -13.32
CA LEU A 163 25.72 1.12 -12.12
C LEU A 163 25.05 -0.19 -12.52
N LYS A 164 25.53 -1.30 -11.95
CA LYS A 164 24.92 -2.62 -12.12
C LYS A 164 24.59 -3.19 -10.75
N PHE A 165 23.29 -3.44 -10.50
CA PHE A 165 22.83 -3.90 -9.20
C PHE A 165 21.57 -4.77 -9.32
N THR A 166 21.31 -5.56 -8.29
CA THR A 166 20.10 -6.37 -8.16
C THR A 166 19.00 -5.52 -7.49
N PRO A 167 17.75 -5.48 -8.02
CA PRO A 167 16.63 -4.85 -7.33
C PRO A 167 16.51 -5.37 -5.90
N ARG A 168 16.28 -4.48 -4.94
CA ARG A 168 16.24 -4.84 -3.51
C ARG A 168 15.32 -6.03 -3.20
N PRO A 169 14.09 -6.13 -3.76
CA PRO A 169 13.21 -7.28 -3.54
C PRO A 169 13.77 -8.62 -4.02
N LEU A 170 14.72 -8.59 -4.95
CA LEU A 170 15.33 -9.80 -5.54
C LEU A 170 16.65 -10.20 -4.86
N LEU A 171 17.22 -9.38 -3.98
CA LEU A 171 18.48 -9.67 -3.31
C LEU A 171 18.46 -10.99 -2.53
N GLY A 172 17.34 -11.31 -1.88
CA GLY A 172 17.19 -12.59 -1.17
C GLY A 172 17.25 -13.82 -2.09
N GLN A 173 16.73 -13.68 -3.31
CA GLN A 173 16.77 -14.75 -4.34
C GLN A 173 18.15 -14.86 -4.98
N ALA A 174 18.85 -13.75 -5.16
CA ALA A 174 20.19 -13.71 -5.73
C ALA A 174 21.26 -14.29 -4.78
N GLY A 175 20.97 -14.38 -3.48
CA GLY A 175 21.89 -14.88 -2.48
C GLY A 175 23.25 -14.15 -2.50
N SER A 176 24.34 -14.90 -2.49
CA SER A 176 25.71 -14.32 -2.51
C SER A 176 26.09 -13.67 -3.86
N SER A 177 25.37 -13.92 -4.93
CA SER A 177 25.60 -13.31 -6.25
C SER A 177 24.91 -11.95 -6.39
N GLY A 178 23.99 -11.58 -5.48
CA GLY A 178 23.27 -10.32 -5.51
C GLY A 178 24.18 -9.11 -5.26
N ILE A 179 24.06 -8.11 -6.13
CA ILE A 179 24.83 -6.86 -6.01
C ILE A 179 23.90 -5.80 -5.39
N THR A 180 24.22 -5.33 -4.19
CA THR A 180 23.47 -4.22 -3.57
C THR A 180 23.74 -2.91 -4.30
N LEU A 181 22.81 -1.95 -4.19
CA LEU A 181 23.03 -0.60 -4.73
C LEU A 181 24.29 0.06 -4.11
N GLN A 182 24.52 -0.15 -2.82
CA GLN A 182 25.73 0.33 -2.14
C GLN A 182 27.01 -0.24 -2.77
N ALA A 183 27.05 -1.57 -3.01
CA ALA A 183 28.19 -2.21 -3.64
C ALA A 183 28.39 -1.75 -5.09
N ALA A 184 27.31 -1.43 -5.82
CA ALA A 184 27.39 -0.90 -7.17
C ALA A 184 27.98 0.53 -7.18
N LEU A 185 27.59 1.38 -6.24
CA LEU A 185 28.16 2.71 -6.05
C LEU A 185 29.66 2.64 -5.70
N GLU A 186 30.04 1.73 -4.79
CA GLU A 186 31.45 1.59 -4.39
C GLU A 186 32.36 1.15 -5.57
N LYS A 187 31.85 0.39 -6.53
CA LYS A 187 32.59 0.01 -7.74
C LYS A 187 32.97 1.22 -8.61
N VAL A 188 32.17 2.29 -8.57
CA VAL A 188 32.47 3.53 -9.29
C VAL A 188 33.11 4.61 -8.40
N GLY A 189 33.42 4.26 -7.14
CA GLY A 189 34.09 5.15 -6.19
C GLY A 189 33.15 6.11 -5.47
N LEU A 190 31.85 5.81 -5.46
CA LEU A 190 30.83 6.51 -4.67
C LEU A 190 30.38 5.62 -3.52
N PHE A 191 29.91 6.22 -2.42
CA PHE A 191 29.28 5.47 -1.33
C PHE A 191 28.24 6.30 -0.63
N MET A 192 27.32 5.63 0.03
CA MET A 192 26.25 6.26 0.81
C MET A 192 26.48 6.00 2.30
N GLU A 193 26.31 7.02 3.12
CA GLU A 193 26.29 6.87 4.58
C GLU A 193 25.12 7.63 5.20
N PRO A 194 24.61 7.18 6.36
CA PRO A 194 23.55 7.88 7.07
C PRO A 194 24.03 9.25 7.53
N LYS A 195 23.17 10.25 7.37
CA LYS A 195 23.41 11.62 7.88
C LYS A 195 22.13 12.17 8.48
N GLU A 196 22.24 12.69 9.68
CA GLU A 196 21.13 13.45 10.26
C GLU A 196 21.03 14.82 9.59
N ILE A 197 19.84 15.14 9.10
CA ILE A 197 19.50 16.45 8.54
C ILE A 197 18.23 16.96 9.21
N LYS A 198 18.05 18.27 9.23
CA LYS A 198 16.76 18.86 9.62
C LYS A 198 15.93 19.15 8.38
N VAL A 199 14.66 18.73 8.41
CA VAL A 199 13.71 18.99 7.32
C VAL A 199 12.46 19.69 7.86
N PRO A 200 11.86 20.61 7.08
CA PRO A 200 10.61 21.21 7.48
C PRO A 200 9.53 20.13 7.56
N ALA A 201 8.79 20.09 8.64
CA ALA A 201 7.76 19.14 8.94
C ALA A 201 6.56 19.80 9.64
N ILE A 202 5.41 19.19 9.53
CA ILE A 202 4.23 19.50 10.32
C ILE A 202 4.32 18.68 11.61
N VAL A 203 4.44 19.35 12.73
CA VAL A 203 4.43 18.73 14.05
C VAL A 203 3.05 18.84 14.65
N VAL A 204 2.44 17.70 14.93
CA VAL A 204 1.12 17.65 15.58
C VAL A 204 1.35 17.78 17.08
N ASP A 205 0.86 18.86 17.68
CA ASP A 205 0.93 19.07 19.12
C ASP A 205 -0.23 18.35 19.84
N THR A 206 -1.45 18.51 19.32
CA THR A 206 -2.64 17.84 19.88
C THR A 206 -3.61 17.45 18.78
N ALA A 207 -4.38 16.39 19.02
CA ALA A 207 -5.55 15.98 18.26
C ALA A 207 -6.43 15.06 19.11
N THR A 208 -7.74 15.03 18.89
CA THR A 208 -8.66 14.09 19.53
C THR A 208 -9.26 13.13 18.50
N ALA A 209 -9.32 11.83 18.84
CA ALA A 209 -10.01 10.83 18.02
C ALA A 209 -11.54 10.99 18.08
N ASN A 210 -12.04 11.51 19.20
CA ASN A 210 -13.46 11.79 19.40
C ASN A 210 -13.76 13.18 18.83
N PHE A 211 -14.17 13.21 17.56
CA PHE A 211 -14.49 14.46 16.89
C PHE A 211 -15.78 15.10 17.47
N THR A 212 -15.88 16.42 17.37
CA THR A 212 -17.08 17.16 17.77
C THR A 212 -18.31 16.61 17.02
N PRO A 213 -19.41 16.25 17.70
CA PRO A 213 -20.60 15.70 17.07
C PRO A 213 -21.14 16.55 15.92
N ASN A 214 -21.71 15.90 14.93
CA ASN A 214 -22.37 16.60 13.83
C ASN A 214 -23.61 17.35 14.33
N ALA A 215 -23.93 18.47 13.68
CA ALA A 215 -25.18 19.18 13.96
C ALA A 215 -26.38 18.24 13.69
N PRO A 216 -27.44 18.27 14.53
CA PRO A 216 -28.59 17.38 14.39
C PRO A 216 -29.31 17.48 13.04
N ASP A 217 -29.25 18.62 12.38
CA ASP A 217 -29.86 18.90 11.07
C ASP A 217 -28.96 18.56 9.87
N LEU A 218 -27.73 18.08 10.12
CA LEU A 218 -26.75 17.83 9.06
C LEU A 218 -27.28 16.87 7.99
N ALA A 219 -27.98 15.81 8.39
CA ALA A 219 -28.56 14.84 7.45
C ALA A 219 -29.55 15.49 6.46
N LYS A 220 -30.29 16.51 6.90
CA LYS A 220 -31.20 17.28 6.02
C LYS A 220 -30.44 18.21 5.08
N ARG A 221 -29.36 18.83 5.58
CA ARG A 221 -28.51 19.77 4.81
C ARG A 221 -27.58 19.06 3.85
N MET A 222 -27.24 17.81 4.16
CA MET A 222 -26.34 16.95 3.38
C MET A 222 -26.97 15.59 3.17
N PRO A 223 -28.02 15.48 2.34
CA PRO A 223 -28.62 14.17 2.04
C PRO A 223 -27.59 13.26 1.40
N PRO A 224 -27.70 11.93 1.55
CA PRO A 224 -26.82 10.98 0.87
C PRO A 224 -26.80 11.29 -0.63
N LEU A 225 -25.60 11.30 -1.21
CA LEU A 225 -25.48 11.37 -2.66
C LEU A 225 -25.92 10.02 -3.24
N PRO A 226 -26.53 10.03 -4.44
CA PRO A 226 -26.71 8.80 -5.20
C PRO A 226 -25.36 8.13 -5.43
N ASP A 227 -25.36 6.81 -5.61
CA ASP A 227 -24.14 6.07 -5.92
C ASP A 227 -23.45 6.70 -7.14
N PRO A 228 -22.12 6.83 -7.11
CA PRO A 228 -21.40 7.47 -8.21
C PRO A 228 -21.51 6.65 -9.48
N GLN A 229 -21.68 7.34 -10.61
CA GLN A 229 -21.75 6.73 -11.93
C GLN A 229 -20.58 7.23 -12.79
N PHE A 230 -20.22 6.48 -13.83
CA PHE A 230 -19.30 6.95 -14.85
C PHE A 230 -19.96 8.02 -15.71
N GLU A 231 -19.18 8.95 -16.25
CA GLU A 231 -19.65 9.91 -17.26
C GLU A 231 -20.03 9.19 -18.56
N VAL A 232 -19.18 8.26 -18.96
CA VAL A 232 -19.36 7.39 -20.11
C VAL A 232 -18.90 5.98 -19.73
N ALA A 233 -19.73 4.99 -20.02
CA ALA A 233 -19.38 3.60 -19.85
C ALA A 233 -19.94 2.77 -20.99
N VAL A 234 -19.14 1.84 -21.49
CA VAL A 234 -19.54 0.79 -22.41
C VAL A 234 -19.20 -0.54 -21.77
N LEU A 235 -20.21 -1.40 -21.64
CA LEU A 235 -20.05 -2.77 -21.12
C LEU A 235 -20.64 -3.73 -22.14
N LYS A 236 -19.90 -4.77 -22.53
CA LYS A 236 -20.33 -5.78 -23.48
C LYS A 236 -19.75 -7.15 -23.18
N LEU A 237 -20.40 -8.19 -23.69
CA LEU A 237 -19.82 -9.52 -23.69
C LEU A 237 -18.56 -9.55 -24.57
N SER A 238 -17.50 -10.17 -24.09
CA SER A 238 -16.29 -10.35 -24.89
C SER A 238 -16.51 -11.34 -26.01
N PRO A 239 -15.80 -11.22 -27.15
CA PRO A 239 -15.87 -12.20 -28.25
C PRO A 239 -15.51 -13.61 -27.77
N PRO A 240 -16.12 -14.66 -28.38
CA PRO A 240 -15.76 -16.05 -28.09
C PRO A 240 -14.25 -16.29 -28.23
N GLY A 241 -13.64 -16.98 -27.25
CA GLY A 241 -12.21 -17.27 -27.24
C GLY A 241 -11.29 -16.13 -26.73
N ALA A 242 -11.84 -14.98 -26.38
CA ALA A 242 -11.08 -13.92 -25.74
C ALA A 242 -10.62 -14.36 -24.33
N ASN A 243 -9.30 -14.25 -24.04
CA ASN A 243 -8.69 -14.74 -22.80
C ASN A 243 -7.70 -13.78 -22.16
N GLN A 244 -7.66 -12.51 -22.59
CA GLN A 244 -6.64 -11.55 -22.13
C GLN A 244 -6.70 -11.24 -20.64
N ASN A 245 -7.86 -11.36 -20.00
CA ASN A 245 -8.08 -11.15 -18.54
C ASN A 245 -7.30 -9.94 -17.98
N ARG A 246 -7.48 -8.79 -18.59
CA ARG A 246 -6.79 -7.56 -18.20
C ARG A 246 -7.79 -6.62 -17.52
N ALA A 247 -7.43 -6.12 -16.35
CA ALA A 247 -8.15 -5.03 -15.69
C ALA A 247 -7.15 -3.94 -15.34
N GLN A 248 -7.41 -2.73 -15.82
CA GLN A 248 -6.57 -1.57 -15.55
C GLN A 248 -7.44 -0.39 -15.13
N VAL A 249 -7.17 0.13 -13.94
CA VAL A 249 -7.73 1.39 -13.45
C VAL A 249 -6.61 2.42 -13.50
N ARG A 250 -6.82 3.50 -14.23
CA ARG A 250 -5.85 4.58 -14.35
C ARG A 250 -6.09 5.67 -13.31
N PRO A 251 -5.06 6.39 -12.88
CA PRO A 251 -5.19 7.51 -11.94
C PRO A 251 -6.16 8.62 -12.42
N THR A 252 -6.43 8.68 -13.71
CA THR A 252 -7.39 9.62 -14.34
C THR A 252 -8.86 9.20 -14.16
N GLY A 253 -9.14 8.06 -13.49
CA GLY A 253 -10.49 7.51 -13.38
C GLY A 253 -10.97 6.73 -14.61
N GLN A 254 -10.09 6.47 -15.57
CA GLN A 254 -10.40 5.59 -16.70
C GLN A 254 -10.27 4.12 -16.27
N VAL A 255 -11.26 3.32 -16.63
CA VAL A 255 -11.32 1.86 -16.40
C VAL A 255 -11.32 1.16 -17.74
N ASP A 256 -10.35 0.29 -17.95
CA ASP A 256 -10.23 -0.56 -19.12
C ASP A 256 -10.15 -2.03 -18.65
N ILE A 257 -11.19 -2.80 -18.90
CA ILE A 257 -11.27 -4.23 -18.62
C ILE A 257 -11.46 -4.99 -19.93
N SER A 258 -10.67 -6.01 -20.17
CA SER A 258 -10.74 -6.83 -21.39
C SER A 258 -10.79 -8.31 -21.03
N ALA A 259 -11.83 -8.98 -21.51
CA ALA A 259 -12.07 -10.42 -21.37
C ALA A 259 -11.94 -10.95 -19.92
N ALA A 260 -12.33 -10.13 -18.93
CA ALA A 260 -12.30 -10.54 -17.54
C ALA A 260 -13.56 -11.33 -17.17
N PRO A 261 -13.44 -12.38 -16.32
CA PRO A 261 -14.60 -13.07 -15.80
C PRO A 261 -15.47 -12.15 -14.95
N LEU A 262 -16.80 -12.27 -15.08
CA LEU A 262 -17.74 -11.38 -14.39
C LEU A 262 -17.61 -11.47 -12.86
N ASN A 263 -17.36 -12.67 -12.31
CA ASN A 263 -17.08 -12.83 -10.87
C ASN A 263 -15.90 -11.97 -10.39
N ARG A 264 -14.84 -11.80 -11.21
CA ARG A 264 -13.70 -10.96 -10.89
C ARG A 264 -14.04 -9.48 -10.91
N ILE A 265 -14.88 -9.07 -11.87
CA ILE A 265 -15.33 -7.67 -11.95
C ILE A 265 -16.24 -7.35 -10.76
N ILE A 266 -17.15 -8.27 -10.39
CA ILE A 266 -17.96 -8.16 -9.17
C ILE A 266 -17.07 -8.12 -7.93
N GLY A 267 -16.07 -9.01 -7.83
CA GLY A 267 -15.13 -9.02 -6.72
C GLY A 267 -14.38 -7.71 -6.55
N LEU A 268 -13.99 -7.06 -7.65
CA LEU A 268 -13.39 -5.72 -7.65
C LEU A 268 -14.41 -4.65 -7.20
N ALA A 269 -15.62 -4.66 -7.75
CA ALA A 269 -16.65 -3.65 -7.47
C ALA A 269 -17.15 -3.66 -6.02
N TRP A 270 -17.29 -4.84 -5.41
CA TRP A 270 -17.67 -5.00 -4.01
C TRP A 270 -16.48 -5.12 -3.06
N ASN A 271 -15.26 -5.02 -3.57
CA ASN A 271 -14.03 -5.17 -2.79
C ASN A 271 -13.99 -6.47 -1.98
N LEU A 272 -14.36 -7.58 -2.62
CA LEU A 272 -14.39 -8.87 -1.94
C LEU A 272 -13.00 -9.33 -1.51
N THR A 273 -12.93 -9.99 -0.38
CA THR A 273 -11.67 -10.44 0.26
C THR A 273 -10.78 -11.26 -0.66
N ASP A 274 -11.35 -12.10 -1.53
CA ASP A 274 -10.61 -12.91 -2.53
C ASP A 274 -10.62 -12.32 -3.94
N GLY A 275 -11.18 -11.12 -4.11
CA GLY A 275 -11.38 -10.48 -5.42
C GLY A 275 -12.33 -11.26 -6.32
N GLY A 276 -13.30 -11.97 -5.75
CA GLY A 276 -14.25 -12.79 -6.49
C GLY A 276 -13.59 -14.01 -7.17
N ALA A 277 -12.58 -14.61 -6.54
CA ALA A 277 -11.80 -15.70 -7.14
C ALA A 277 -12.63 -16.92 -7.51
N ARG A 278 -13.66 -17.21 -6.69
CA ARG A 278 -14.58 -18.35 -6.86
C ARG A 278 -16.02 -17.92 -6.59
N VAL A 279 -16.95 -18.67 -7.16
CA VAL A 279 -18.38 -18.54 -6.91
C VAL A 279 -18.90 -19.83 -6.27
N GLY A 280 -19.62 -19.74 -5.18
CA GLY A 280 -20.21 -20.91 -4.49
C GLY A 280 -20.49 -20.66 -3.03
N GLU A 281 -21.04 -21.65 -2.36
CA GLU A 281 -21.46 -21.58 -0.96
C GLU A 281 -20.30 -21.33 0.01
N ASP A 282 -19.11 -21.86 -0.30
CA ASP A 282 -17.90 -21.69 0.50
C ASP A 282 -16.97 -20.59 -0.06
N ALA A 283 -17.52 -19.64 -0.81
CA ALA A 283 -16.78 -18.54 -1.42
C ALA A 283 -17.23 -17.19 -0.86
N TYR A 284 -16.45 -16.13 -1.12
CA TYR A 284 -16.82 -14.75 -0.78
C TYR A 284 -17.88 -14.17 -1.71
N LEU A 285 -18.18 -14.87 -2.81
CA LEU A 285 -19.23 -14.57 -3.76
C LEU A 285 -20.12 -15.78 -3.90
N VAL A 286 -21.39 -15.65 -3.51
CA VAL A 286 -22.43 -16.66 -3.69
C VAL A 286 -23.32 -16.24 -4.84
N GLY A 287 -23.53 -17.13 -5.82
CA GLY A 287 -24.32 -16.83 -7.01
C GLY A 287 -24.24 -17.93 -8.06
N PRO A 288 -24.78 -17.70 -9.25
CA PRO A 288 -24.75 -18.69 -10.33
C PRO A 288 -23.32 -18.90 -10.87
N ARG A 289 -22.94 -20.15 -11.12
CA ARG A 289 -21.57 -20.52 -11.56
C ARG A 289 -21.16 -19.94 -12.91
N TRP A 290 -22.10 -19.57 -13.78
CA TRP A 290 -21.79 -18.96 -15.07
C TRP A 290 -21.01 -17.62 -14.93
N LEU A 291 -21.06 -16.97 -13.77
CA LEU A 291 -20.26 -15.78 -13.47
C LEU A 291 -18.75 -16.00 -13.64
N GLU A 292 -18.27 -17.23 -13.45
CA GLU A 292 -16.84 -17.58 -13.61
C GLU A 292 -16.44 -17.71 -15.10
N THR A 293 -17.40 -17.98 -15.97
CA THR A 293 -17.16 -18.21 -17.42
C THR A 293 -17.55 -17.03 -18.30
N ALA A 294 -18.52 -16.23 -17.89
CA ALA A 294 -18.93 -15.03 -18.62
C ALA A 294 -17.78 -14.03 -18.67
N ARG A 295 -17.32 -13.69 -19.89
CA ARG A 295 -16.24 -12.72 -20.14
C ARG A 295 -16.82 -11.39 -20.56
N ILE A 296 -16.35 -10.32 -19.92
CA ILE A 296 -16.90 -8.98 -20.09
C ILE A 296 -15.76 -8.03 -20.43
N ASP A 297 -16.04 -7.12 -21.38
CA ASP A 297 -15.24 -5.93 -21.66
C ASP A 297 -15.94 -4.72 -21.04
N VAL A 298 -15.16 -3.87 -20.36
CA VAL A 298 -15.64 -2.58 -19.84
C VAL A 298 -14.66 -1.50 -20.25
N THR A 299 -15.17 -0.43 -20.86
CA THR A 299 -14.44 0.81 -21.06
C THR A 299 -15.27 1.93 -20.46
N ALA A 300 -14.74 2.57 -19.42
CA ALA A 300 -15.48 3.60 -18.70
C ALA A 300 -14.56 4.75 -18.28
N ARG A 301 -15.14 5.94 -18.13
CA ARG A 301 -14.45 7.16 -17.70
C ARG A 301 -15.25 7.88 -16.63
N ALA A 302 -14.61 8.20 -15.52
CA ALA A 302 -15.17 9.09 -14.50
C ALA A 302 -15.27 10.53 -15.02
N PHE A 303 -16.17 11.33 -14.42
CA PHE A 303 -16.26 12.77 -14.71
C PHE A 303 -14.91 13.47 -14.49
N ALA A 304 -14.52 14.34 -15.41
CA ALA A 304 -13.30 15.15 -15.29
C ALA A 304 -13.31 16.02 -14.01
N ASP A 305 -14.48 16.47 -13.59
CA ASP A 305 -14.68 17.33 -12.42
C ASP A 305 -14.56 16.56 -11.08
N THR A 306 -14.53 15.21 -11.10
CA THR A 306 -14.36 14.41 -9.86
C THR A 306 -12.93 14.39 -9.34
N ASN A 307 -11.99 14.84 -10.17
CA ASN A 307 -10.58 14.96 -9.79
C ASN A 307 -10.06 16.30 -10.27
N PRO A 308 -10.30 17.41 -9.55
CA PRO A 308 -9.68 18.69 -9.89
C PRO A 308 -8.17 18.48 -9.94
N ALA A 309 -7.56 18.85 -11.06
CA ALA A 309 -6.13 18.72 -11.31
C ALA A 309 -5.35 19.14 -10.05
N ASN A 310 -4.54 18.26 -9.51
CA ASN A 310 -3.62 18.42 -8.37
C ASN A 310 -4.11 18.05 -6.96
N LEU A 311 -5.33 17.55 -6.71
CA LEU A 311 -5.69 17.16 -5.34
C LEU A 311 -5.33 15.71 -4.99
N ALA A 312 -5.49 14.77 -5.88
CA ALA A 312 -5.01 13.38 -5.78
C ALA A 312 -5.38 12.58 -7.04
N PRO A 313 -4.75 11.41 -7.30
CA PRO A 313 -5.30 10.45 -8.24
C PRO A 313 -6.72 10.05 -7.83
N THR A 314 -7.56 9.69 -8.80
CA THR A 314 -8.94 9.24 -8.55
C THR A 314 -8.93 8.14 -7.50
N ASP A 315 -9.72 8.29 -6.43
CA ASP A 315 -9.78 7.33 -5.34
C ASP A 315 -10.29 5.98 -5.89
N GLU A 316 -9.51 4.93 -5.66
CA GLU A 316 -9.82 3.58 -6.12
C GLU A 316 -11.16 3.07 -5.57
N ASP A 317 -11.50 3.38 -4.32
CA ASP A 317 -12.79 3.02 -3.74
C ASP A 317 -13.95 3.73 -4.44
N PHE A 318 -13.74 4.95 -4.92
CA PHE A 318 -14.72 5.68 -5.69
C PHE A 318 -14.95 5.03 -7.07
N VAL A 319 -13.87 4.59 -7.73
CA VAL A 319 -13.97 3.84 -9.00
C VAL A 319 -14.71 2.52 -8.79
N ARG A 320 -14.46 1.82 -7.68
CA ARG A 320 -15.18 0.60 -7.32
C ARG A 320 -16.68 0.84 -7.16
N LEU A 321 -17.08 1.94 -6.53
CA LEU A 321 -18.49 2.31 -6.40
C LEU A 321 -19.14 2.59 -7.77
N MET A 322 -18.45 3.32 -8.65
CA MET A 322 -18.95 3.56 -10.02
C MET A 322 -19.08 2.26 -10.81
N LEU A 323 -18.11 1.35 -10.67
CA LEU A 323 -18.16 0.04 -11.32
C LEU A 323 -19.32 -0.80 -10.76
N ARG A 324 -19.57 -0.75 -9.45
CA ARG A 324 -20.72 -1.41 -8.82
C ARG A 324 -22.04 -0.87 -9.36
N SER A 325 -22.20 0.45 -9.44
CA SER A 325 -23.41 1.07 -10.02
C SER A 325 -23.65 0.62 -11.46
N LEU A 326 -22.59 0.59 -12.28
CA LEU A 326 -22.66 0.11 -13.67
C LEU A 326 -23.11 -1.35 -13.76
N LEU A 327 -22.53 -2.22 -12.92
CA LEU A 327 -22.90 -3.66 -12.92
C LEU A 327 -24.35 -3.88 -12.46
N ILE A 328 -24.78 -3.16 -11.42
CA ILE A 328 -26.16 -3.23 -10.93
C ILE A 328 -27.14 -2.82 -12.04
N GLU A 329 -26.87 -1.72 -12.73
CA GLU A 329 -27.71 -1.21 -13.81
C GLU A 329 -27.74 -2.19 -14.99
N GLN A 330 -26.58 -2.60 -15.50
CA GLN A 330 -26.45 -3.40 -16.71
C GLN A 330 -26.94 -4.84 -16.56
N PHE A 331 -26.71 -5.44 -15.40
CA PHE A 331 -27.10 -6.82 -15.12
C PHE A 331 -28.32 -6.94 -14.20
N GLN A 332 -28.92 -5.82 -13.76
CA GLN A 332 -30.06 -5.79 -12.84
C GLN A 332 -29.80 -6.64 -11.60
N ILE A 333 -28.63 -6.45 -10.97
CA ILE A 333 -28.20 -7.23 -9.81
C ILE A 333 -29.00 -6.83 -8.58
N THR A 334 -29.62 -7.81 -7.91
CA THR A 334 -30.06 -7.68 -6.53
C THR A 334 -29.16 -8.52 -5.64
N TRP A 335 -28.81 -8.01 -4.46
CA TRP A 335 -27.79 -8.61 -3.61
C TRP A 335 -27.96 -8.22 -2.15
N HIS A 336 -27.38 -9.03 -1.26
CA HIS A 336 -27.21 -8.68 0.15
C HIS A 336 -25.85 -9.18 0.67
N MET A 337 -25.47 -8.70 1.86
CA MET A 337 -24.30 -9.21 2.58
C MET A 337 -24.77 -10.07 3.73
N GLU A 338 -24.13 -11.22 3.94
CA GLU A 338 -24.35 -12.04 5.12
C GLU A 338 -23.02 -12.52 5.70
N ASP A 339 -22.98 -12.73 7.03
CA ASP A 339 -21.79 -13.26 7.69
C ASP A 339 -21.76 -14.77 7.61
N ARG A 340 -20.69 -15.34 7.01
CA ARG A 340 -20.44 -16.79 6.94
C ARG A 340 -19.16 -17.19 7.65
N PRO A 341 -19.10 -18.41 8.24
CA PRO A 341 -17.90 -18.91 8.89
C PRO A 341 -16.84 -19.28 7.83
N MET A 342 -15.89 -18.37 7.56
CA MET A 342 -14.80 -18.55 6.60
C MET A 342 -13.51 -18.95 7.29
N PRO A 343 -12.60 -19.70 6.62
CA PRO A 343 -11.30 -20.02 7.13
C PRO A 343 -10.49 -18.77 7.46
N GLY A 344 -9.86 -18.73 8.61
CA GLY A 344 -9.01 -17.64 9.08
C GLY A 344 -8.07 -18.11 10.19
N PHE A 345 -7.41 -17.18 10.87
CA PHE A 345 -6.47 -17.49 11.94
C PHE A 345 -6.87 -16.88 13.27
N ALA A 346 -6.58 -17.59 14.35
CA ALA A 346 -6.46 -17.03 15.68
C ALA A 346 -4.98 -16.84 16.01
N ILE A 347 -4.63 -15.70 16.58
CA ILE A 347 -3.28 -15.43 17.11
C ILE A 347 -3.26 -15.93 18.55
N VAL A 348 -2.35 -16.84 18.88
CA VAL A 348 -2.20 -17.42 20.23
C VAL A 348 -0.78 -17.17 20.72
N ALA A 349 -0.63 -16.79 21.99
CA ALA A 349 0.68 -16.66 22.61
C ALA A 349 1.30 -18.05 22.85
N ASP A 350 2.59 -18.19 22.52
CA ASP A 350 3.38 -19.39 22.79
C ASP A 350 4.52 -19.05 23.76
N SER A 351 5.48 -18.25 23.28
CA SER A 351 6.58 -17.71 24.09
C SER A 351 6.93 -16.33 23.55
N PRO A 352 6.16 -15.29 23.90
CA PRO A 352 6.28 -13.96 23.29
C PRO A 352 7.70 -13.39 23.39
N LYS A 353 8.23 -12.93 22.25
CA LYS A 353 9.60 -12.39 22.09
C LYS A 353 9.61 -10.91 21.70
N MET A 354 8.44 -10.32 21.59
CA MET A 354 8.29 -8.93 21.19
C MET A 354 8.64 -7.97 22.34
N THR A 355 9.19 -6.81 22.01
CA THR A 355 9.48 -5.77 22.99
C THR A 355 8.22 -4.96 23.28
N LYS A 356 7.88 -4.75 24.54
CA LYS A 356 6.77 -3.86 24.90
C LYS A 356 7.12 -2.43 24.51
N SER A 357 6.22 -1.78 23.78
CA SER A 357 6.44 -0.44 23.29
C SER A 357 6.16 0.62 24.34
N GLU A 358 6.78 1.79 24.19
CA GLU A 358 6.42 3.00 24.91
C GLU A 358 4.98 3.39 24.56
N PRO A 359 4.09 3.63 25.55
CA PRO A 359 2.66 3.89 25.29
C PRO A 359 2.39 5.15 24.46
N THR A 360 3.33 6.09 24.46
CA THR A 360 3.24 7.36 23.72
C THR A 360 3.74 7.27 22.29
N LYS A 361 4.41 6.17 21.94
CA LYS A 361 4.93 5.94 20.60
C LYS A 361 3.79 5.80 19.60
N ARG A 362 3.95 6.33 18.39
CA ARG A 362 2.96 6.23 17.32
C ARG A 362 2.74 4.78 16.89
N THR A 363 1.48 4.38 16.74
CA THR A 363 1.12 3.04 16.21
C THR A 363 1.27 3.03 14.70
N ARG A 364 2.18 2.21 14.19
CA ARG A 364 2.39 2.05 12.73
C ARG A 364 3.09 0.74 12.40
N CYS A 365 2.87 0.27 11.16
CA CYS A 365 3.68 -0.76 10.53
C CYS A 365 4.07 -0.32 9.13
N TYR A 366 5.31 -0.57 8.74
CA TYR A 366 5.84 -0.23 7.42
C TYR A 366 6.78 -1.31 6.92
N GLU A 367 6.91 -1.40 5.60
CA GLU A 367 7.83 -2.34 4.98
C GLU A 367 9.26 -1.79 5.06
N GLY A 368 10.19 -2.59 5.56
CA GLY A 368 11.60 -2.25 5.67
C GLY A 368 12.18 -2.36 7.09
N LEU A 369 13.44 -1.99 7.21
CA LEU A 369 14.18 -2.00 8.47
C LEU A 369 13.69 -0.90 9.43
N PRO A 370 13.88 -1.10 10.75
CA PRO A 370 13.61 -0.06 11.74
C PRO A 370 14.29 1.28 11.39
N ALA A 371 13.62 2.37 11.72
CA ALA A 371 14.20 3.70 11.57
C ALA A 371 15.55 3.79 12.32
N GLY A 372 16.57 4.40 11.70
CA GLY A 372 17.92 4.50 12.27
C GLY A 372 18.80 3.26 12.06
N SER A 373 18.33 2.22 11.36
CA SER A 373 19.20 1.10 10.99
C SER A 373 20.40 1.57 10.17
N PRO A 374 21.62 1.01 10.42
CA PRO A 374 22.82 1.40 9.66
C PRO A 374 22.62 1.22 8.14
N ALA A 375 23.22 2.11 7.35
CA ALA A 375 23.16 2.05 5.87
C ALA A 375 23.72 0.75 5.30
N GLY A 376 24.68 0.12 6.01
CA GLY A 376 25.25 -1.18 5.66
C GLY A 376 24.54 -2.35 6.31
N ALA A 377 23.35 -2.17 6.91
CA ALA A 377 22.60 -3.25 7.50
C ALA A 377 22.37 -4.34 6.44
N LYS A 378 22.67 -5.59 6.80
CA LYS A 378 22.47 -6.73 5.90
C LYS A 378 21.02 -6.75 5.42
N PRO A 379 20.77 -7.03 4.13
CA PRO A 379 19.42 -7.22 3.65
C PRO A 379 18.74 -8.32 4.50
N PRO A 380 17.41 -8.24 4.67
CA PRO A 380 16.69 -9.26 5.41
C PRO A 380 16.90 -10.62 4.74
N GLN A 381 17.01 -11.66 5.54
CA GLN A 381 17.19 -13.03 5.06
C GLN A 381 16.06 -13.47 4.11
N PHE A 382 14.85 -12.94 4.33
CA PHE A 382 13.66 -13.24 3.54
C PHE A 382 13.11 -11.97 2.87
N PRO A 383 12.47 -12.08 1.67
CA PRO A 383 12.09 -10.94 0.85
C PRO A 383 11.10 -9.95 1.50
N ARG A 384 10.21 -10.45 2.39
CA ARG A 384 9.23 -9.59 3.06
C ARG A 384 9.75 -9.24 4.45
N LEU A 385 9.87 -7.95 4.73
CA LEU A 385 10.26 -7.43 6.04
C LEU A 385 9.32 -6.30 6.41
N PHE A 386 8.68 -6.42 7.57
CA PHE A 386 7.87 -5.37 8.17
C PHE A 386 8.39 -5.01 9.56
N THR A 387 8.41 -3.72 9.83
CA THR A 387 8.68 -3.16 11.15
C THR A 387 7.39 -2.58 11.69
N CYS A 388 7.00 -3.02 12.87
CA CYS A 388 5.82 -2.55 13.59
C CYS A 388 6.24 -1.87 14.90
N GLU A 389 5.61 -0.76 15.20
CA GLU A 389 5.84 0.07 16.38
C GLU A 389 4.53 0.31 17.10
N ASN A 390 4.49 0.05 18.41
CA ASN A 390 3.34 0.22 19.29
C ASN A 390 2.04 -0.42 18.77
N VAL A 391 2.14 -1.66 18.27
CA VAL A 391 1.02 -2.40 17.68
C VAL A 391 0.50 -3.44 18.65
N THR A 392 -0.80 -3.41 18.96
CA THR A 392 -1.44 -4.46 19.75
C THR A 392 -1.62 -5.74 18.93
N MET A 393 -1.82 -6.88 19.55
CA MET A 393 -2.04 -8.14 18.83
C MET A 393 -3.37 -8.13 18.06
N GLN A 394 -4.39 -7.46 18.56
CA GLN A 394 -5.62 -7.20 17.80
C GLN A 394 -5.34 -6.41 16.51
N GLN A 395 -4.55 -5.34 16.61
CA GLN A 395 -4.16 -4.52 15.46
C GLN A 395 -3.28 -5.30 14.47
N PHE A 396 -2.37 -6.13 14.99
CA PHE A 396 -1.57 -7.02 14.14
C PHE A 396 -2.45 -8.00 13.37
N GLY A 397 -3.48 -8.58 14.02
CA GLY A 397 -4.48 -9.43 13.34
C GLY A 397 -5.22 -8.72 12.21
N GLN A 398 -5.57 -7.44 12.39
CA GLN A 398 -6.20 -6.60 11.35
C GLN A 398 -5.25 -6.24 10.20
N LEU A 399 -3.95 -6.20 10.47
CA LEU A 399 -2.93 -5.86 9.48
C LEU A 399 -2.55 -7.04 8.58
N LEU A 400 -2.61 -8.27 9.10
CA LEU A 400 -2.16 -9.48 8.40
C LEU A 400 -2.70 -9.62 6.96
N PRO A 401 -3.99 -9.38 6.66
CA PRO A 401 -4.50 -9.45 5.29
C PRO A 401 -3.86 -8.45 4.34
N GLN A 402 -3.38 -7.31 4.85
CA GLN A 402 -2.76 -6.26 4.05
C GLN A 402 -1.29 -6.57 3.74
N ILE A 403 -0.54 -7.07 4.72
CA ILE A 403 0.90 -7.33 4.58
C ILE A 403 1.22 -8.74 4.06
N ALA A 404 0.31 -9.68 4.26
CA ALA A 404 0.48 -11.10 3.95
C ALA A 404 -0.76 -11.70 3.25
N SER A 405 -1.33 -10.98 2.27
CA SER A 405 -2.57 -11.34 1.55
C SER A 405 -2.52 -12.72 0.87
N ASN A 406 -1.33 -13.23 0.57
CA ASN A 406 -1.14 -14.57 0.02
C ASN A 406 -1.27 -15.68 1.08
N TYR A 407 -1.16 -15.35 2.36
CA TYR A 407 -1.32 -16.29 3.48
C TYR A 407 -2.67 -16.20 4.14
N THR A 408 -3.19 -14.99 4.32
CA THR A 408 -4.52 -14.75 4.88
C THR A 408 -5.17 -13.57 4.22
N ARG A 409 -6.48 -13.64 4.06
CA ARG A 409 -7.31 -12.55 3.51
C ARG A 409 -8.32 -12.04 4.52
N VAL A 410 -8.39 -12.69 5.68
CA VAL A 410 -9.30 -12.38 6.77
C VAL A 410 -8.49 -11.88 7.95
N ASN A 411 -9.02 -10.90 8.67
CA ASN A 411 -8.42 -10.43 9.93
C ASN A 411 -8.27 -11.60 10.90
N ALA A 412 -7.09 -11.74 11.49
CA ALA A 412 -6.89 -12.78 12.51
C ALA A 412 -7.47 -12.32 13.85
N LEU A 413 -8.05 -13.28 14.59
CA LEU A 413 -8.63 -13.05 15.90
C LEU A 413 -7.53 -13.10 16.98
N ASP A 414 -7.41 -12.04 17.77
CA ASP A 414 -6.48 -12.04 18.91
C ASP A 414 -7.02 -12.90 20.06
N LYS A 415 -6.31 -13.97 20.37
CA LYS A 415 -6.49 -14.85 21.54
C LYS A 415 -5.23 -14.93 22.39
N THR A 416 -4.31 -13.96 22.25
CA THR A 416 -3.03 -13.98 22.99
C THR A 416 -3.17 -13.62 24.46
N GLY A 417 -4.16 -12.81 24.81
CA GLY A 417 -4.28 -12.19 26.14
C GLY A 417 -3.22 -11.13 26.43
N LEU A 418 -2.35 -10.79 25.47
CA LEU A 418 -1.30 -9.79 25.64
C LEU A 418 -1.87 -8.38 25.61
N GLN A 419 -1.51 -7.56 26.59
CA GLN A 419 -2.01 -6.21 26.74
C GLN A 419 -0.99 -5.15 26.30
N GLY A 420 -1.48 -4.08 25.64
CA GLY A 420 -0.68 -2.94 25.17
C GLY A 420 -0.04 -3.18 23.82
N GLY A 421 0.75 -2.19 23.38
CA GLY A 421 1.45 -2.22 22.11
C GLY A 421 2.84 -2.84 22.20
N PHE A 422 3.31 -3.40 21.10
CA PHE A 422 4.60 -4.05 20.97
C PHE A 422 5.37 -3.50 19.79
N ASP A 423 6.70 -3.46 19.94
CA ASP A 423 7.65 -3.19 18.88
C ASP A 423 8.25 -4.51 18.40
N PHE A 424 8.25 -4.73 17.08
CA PHE A 424 8.82 -5.95 16.50
C PHE A 424 9.14 -5.77 15.02
N THR A 425 10.00 -6.63 14.53
CA THR A 425 10.20 -6.86 13.09
C THR A 425 9.75 -8.27 12.73
N LEU A 426 9.17 -8.42 11.57
CA LEU A 426 8.74 -9.72 11.04
C LEU A 426 9.24 -9.89 9.62
N ASN A 427 9.95 -10.98 9.37
CA ASN A 427 10.58 -11.26 8.08
C ASN A 427 10.21 -12.67 7.60
N TRP A 428 9.64 -12.78 6.37
CA TRP A 428 9.19 -14.06 5.81
C TRP A 428 9.29 -14.10 4.28
N SER A 429 9.07 -15.29 3.70
CA SER A 429 9.01 -15.50 2.25
C SER A 429 7.58 -15.45 1.73
N PRO A 430 7.33 -14.92 0.52
CA PRO A 430 6.04 -15.09 -0.16
C PRO A 430 5.67 -16.58 -0.28
N ILE A 431 4.36 -16.90 -0.22
CA ILE A 431 3.89 -18.29 -0.23
C ILE A 431 4.38 -19.09 -1.44
N GLY A 432 4.54 -18.46 -2.61
CA GLY A 432 5.04 -19.11 -3.82
C GLY A 432 6.52 -19.52 -3.76
N GLN A 433 7.28 -19.06 -2.77
CA GLN A 433 8.68 -19.46 -2.54
C GLN A 433 8.79 -20.56 -1.47
N VAL A 434 7.73 -20.79 -0.70
CA VAL A 434 7.64 -21.88 0.26
C VAL A 434 7.23 -23.13 -0.50
N GLN A 435 8.22 -23.92 -0.98
CA GLN A 435 7.98 -25.19 -1.68
C GLN A 435 7.91 -26.33 -0.68
N GLY A 436 6.74 -26.91 -0.52
CA GLY A 436 6.50 -28.13 0.24
C GLY A 436 5.04 -28.55 0.07
N PRO A 437 4.69 -29.84 0.13
CA PRO A 437 3.31 -30.25 0.17
C PRO A 437 2.66 -29.58 1.36
N ARG A 438 1.54 -28.89 1.12
CA ARG A 438 0.68 -28.34 2.18
C ARG A 438 0.39 -29.51 3.13
N PRO A 439 0.69 -29.43 4.44
CA PRO A 439 0.30 -30.47 5.35
C PRO A 439 -1.21 -30.66 5.24
N GLU A 440 -1.67 -31.88 5.01
CA GLU A 440 -3.08 -32.20 5.10
C GLU A 440 -3.57 -31.78 6.49
N ALA A 441 -4.79 -31.25 6.56
CA ALA A 441 -5.42 -30.84 7.80
C ALA A 441 -5.41 -32.04 8.77
N GLY A 442 -4.57 -31.96 9.83
CA GLY A 442 -4.42 -33.04 10.81
C GLY A 442 -3.00 -33.50 11.13
N ALA A 443 -1.99 -33.07 10.39
CA ALA A 443 -0.60 -33.41 10.70
C ALA A 443 -0.06 -32.52 11.84
N THR A 444 0.21 -33.11 12.98
CA THR A 444 0.93 -32.50 14.11
C THR A 444 2.37 -32.22 13.69
N ASN A 445 2.67 -30.95 13.41
CA ASN A 445 4.00 -30.47 13.00
C ASN A 445 4.97 -30.52 14.20
N THR A 446 5.62 -31.65 14.42
CA THR A 446 6.76 -31.75 15.33
C THR A 446 8.05 -31.49 14.56
N GLY A 447 8.61 -30.29 14.71
CA GLY A 447 9.97 -29.94 14.29
C GLY A 447 10.05 -29.38 12.87
N ALA A 448 9.85 -28.06 12.74
CA ALA A 448 10.02 -27.35 11.46
C ALA A 448 11.50 -27.32 11.06
N ALA A 449 11.90 -28.22 10.18
CA ALA A 449 13.07 -28.00 9.32
C ALA A 449 12.79 -26.77 8.44
N LEU A 450 13.82 -25.96 8.15
CA LEU A 450 13.76 -25.00 7.05
C LEU A 450 13.36 -25.78 5.80
N ASP A 451 12.42 -25.21 5.01
CA ASP A 451 12.15 -25.71 3.64
C ASP A 451 13.51 -25.95 2.96
N PRO A 452 13.70 -27.06 2.19
CA PRO A 452 14.91 -27.31 1.44
C PRO A 452 15.38 -26.13 0.58
N THR A 453 14.49 -25.21 0.22
CA THR A 453 14.80 -23.95 -0.48
C THR A 453 15.32 -22.85 0.43
N GLY A 454 15.35 -23.03 1.74
CA GLY A 454 15.70 -22.00 2.73
C GLY A 454 14.62 -20.93 2.94
N ALA A 455 13.41 -21.12 2.38
CA ALA A 455 12.29 -20.20 2.57
C ALA A 455 11.68 -20.34 3.99
N LEU A 456 11.04 -19.27 4.48
CA LEU A 456 10.37 -19.25 5.78
C LEU A 456 8.90 -18.84 5.60
N SER A 457 7.98 -19.72 5.97
CA SER A 457 6.54 -19.42 5.93
C SER A 457 6.17 -18.30 6.93
N LEU A 458 5.02 -17.63 6.71
CA LEU A 458 4.51 -16.65 7.67
C LEU A 458 4.25 -17.29 9.04
N GLN A 459 3.65 -18.48 9.08
CA GLN A 459 3.36 -19.20 10.32
C GLN A 459 4.63 -19.50 11.11
N ASP A 460 5.67 -19.98 10.43
CA ASP A 460 6.97 -20.24 11.07
C ASP A 460 7.68 -18.94 11.48
N ALA A 461 7.55 -17.89 10.66
CA ALA A 461 8.14 -16.58 10.97
C ALA A 461 7.55 -16.00 12.26
N VAL A 462 6.23 -15.94 12.39
CA VAL A 462 5.58 -15.40 13.61
C VAL A 462 5.93 -16.25 14.83
N ARG A 463 6.00 -17.57 14.69
CA ARG A 463 6.39 -18.46 15.78
C ARG A 463 7.83 -18.26 16.23
N ARG A 464 8.78 -18.23 15.28
CA ARG A 464 10.22 -18.15 15.58
C ARG A 464 10.63 -16.75 16.05
N GLN A 465 10.11 -15.72 15.39
CA GLN A 465 10.56 -14.34 15.60
C GLN A 465 9.74 -13.64 16.70
N LEU A 466 8.42 -13.87 16.74
CA LEU A 466 7.53 -13.18 17.66
C LEU A 466 7.09 -14.03 18.86
N GLY A 467 7.27 -15.37 18.79
CA GLY A 467 6.84 -16.29 19.83
C GLY A 467 5.33 -16.39 19.99
N ILE A 468 4.60 -16.21 18.88
CA ILE A 468 3.15 -16.39 18.77
C ILE A 468 2.85 -17.40 17.66
N ARG A 469 1.65 -17.98 17.66
CA ARG A 469 1.20 -18.94 16.65
C ARG A 469 -0.05 -18.44 15.95
N LEU A 470 -0.16 -18.76 14.66
CA LEU A 470 -1.40 -18.63 13.88
C LEU A 470 -2.08 -20.00 13.86
N GLU A 471 -3.20 -20.11 14.53
CA GLU A 471 -4.00 -21.35 14.61
C GLU A 471 -5.20 -21.22 13.65
N ASP A 472 -5.45 -22.27 12.85
CA ASP A 472 -6.60 -22.32 11.95
C ASP A 472 -7.90 -22.25 12.74
N THR A 473 -8.80 -21.38 12.29
CA THR A 473 -10.13 -21.21 12.90
C THR A 473 -11.13 -20.75 11.84
N LYS A 474 -12.42 -20.80 12.18
CA LYS A 474 -13.47 -20.20 11.37
C LYS A 474 -13.89 -18.87 11.98
N LEU A 475 -13.99 -17.84 11.14
CA LEU A 475 -14.34 -16.49 11.55
C LEU A 475 -15.57 -16.03 10.75
N PRO A 476 -16.50 -15.30 11.38
CA PRO A 476 -17.61 -14.69 10.65
C PRO A 476 -17.04 -13.61 9.71
N VAL A 477 -17.29 -13.77 8.42
CA VAL A 477 -16.82 -12.84 7.39
C VAL A 477 -17.97 -12.50 6.47
N PRO A 478 -18.18 -11.21 6.15
CA PRO A 478 -19.21 -10.81 5.22
C PRO A 478 -18.90 -11.36 3.82
N VAL A 479 -19.88 -12.07 3.26
CA VAL A 479 -19.88 -12.59 1.89
C VAL A 479 -20.97 -11.92 1.08
N LEU A 480 -20.74 -11.74 -0.21
CA LEU A 480 -21.72 -11.19 -1.14
C LEU A 480 -22.59 -12.30 -1.68
N VAL A 481 -23.89 -12.19 -1.48
CA VAL A 481 -24.90 -13.10 -2.04
C VAL A 481 -25.63 -12.38 -3.16
N ILE A 482 -25.61 -12.95 -4.35
CA ILE A 482 -26.39 -12.47 -5.50
C ILE A 482 -27.76 -13.13 -5.45
N ASP A 483 -28.79 -12.35 -5.15
CA ASP A 483 -30.18 -12.81 -5.09
C ASP A 483 -30.75 -13.01 -6.49
N SER A 484 -30.47 -12.06 -7.39
CA SER A 484 -30.83 -12.19 -8.82
C SER A 484 -29.82 -11.44 -9.69
N ILE A 485 -29.60 -11.93 -10.91
CA ILE A 485 -28.75 -11.33 -11.92
C ILE A 485 -29.17 -11.80 -13.31
N ARG A 486 -29.18 -10.90 -14.27
CA ARG A 486 -29.38 -11.25 -15.69
C ARG A 486 -28.10 -11.84 -16.27
N GLU A 487 -28.24 -12.83 -17.14
CA GLU A 487 -27.12 -13.48 -17.81
C GLU A 487 -26.47 -12.59 -18.88
N LYS A 488 -27.24 -11.68 -19.47
CA LYS A 488 -26.74 -10.72 -20.48
C LYS A 488 -26.99 -9.31 -19.99
N PRO A 489 -26.03 -8.38 -20.26
CA PRO A 489 -26.21 -6.97 -19.95
C PRO A 489 -27.41 -6.41 -20.75
N LEU A 490 -27.95 -5.28 -20.30
CA LEU A 490 -28.90 -4.48 -21.09
C LEU A 490 -28.19 -3.98 -22.35
N ASP A 491 -28.97 -3.84 -23.44
CA ASP A 491 -28.45 -3.21 -24.64
C ASP A 491 -28.14 -1.73 -24.32
N ASN A 492 -26.92 -1.29 -24.68
CA ASN A 492 -26.45 0.08 -24.48
C ASN A 492 -27.11 1.03 -25.49
#